data_854f74e891ebd3371725c486e0381a91
#
_entry.id   854f74e891ebd3371725c486e0381a91
#
_cell.length_a   1.000
_cell.length_b   1.000
_cell.length_c   1.000
_cell.angle_alpha   90.00
_cell.angle_beta   90.00
_cell.angle_gamma   90.00
#
_symmetry.space_group_name_H-M   'P 1'
#
loop_
_entity.id
_entity.type
_entity.pdbx_description
1 polymer ?
#
loop_
_entity_poly.entity_id
_entity_poly.type
_entity_poly.pdbx_seq_one_letter_code
_entity_poly.pdbx_strand_id
1 'polypeptide(L)'
;MVLNPRVMEKAQEELDRVVGKGQLPDFSDKESLPYIDALVKEILRWNPPLPISVPRRTTQADVYRGYFIPAGATVIPNVWAIFRDPNIYPDPETFDPERFLKDGKINPLVFDPEDRVFGAGRRYVVPFTPSLIVE
;
A
#
# COMPACT_ATOMS: atom_id res chain seq x y z
N MET A 1 7.34 13.11 6.09
CA MET A 1 7.69 13.27 7.50
C MET A 1 7.82 14.74 7.90
N VAL A 2 8.58 15.58 7.20
CA VAL A 2 8.74 17.02 7.55
C VAL A 2 7.40 17.76 7.66
N LEU A 3 6.45 17.46 6.78
CA LEU A 3 5.10 18.05 6.80
C LEU A 3 4.17 17.43 7.87
N ASN A 4 4.56 16.32 8.47
CA ASN A 4 3.75 15.58 9.44
C ASN A 4 4.59 15.19 10.67
N PRO A 5 5.03 16.16 11.50
CA PRO A 5 5.94 15.92 12.63
C PRO A 5 5.38 14.94 13.65
N ARG A 6 4.08 15.00 13.95
CA ARG A 6 3.42 14.05 14.88
C ARG A 6 3.51 12.60 14.43
N VAL A 7 3.43 12.37 13.12
CA VAL A 7 3.57 11.01 12.56
C VAL A 7 5.01 10.52 12.73
N MET A 8 5.98 11.41 12.52
CA MET A 8 7.39 11.10 12.74
C MET A 8 7.68 10.77 14.21
N GLU A 9 7.16 11.57 15.17
CA GLU A 9 7.31 11.34 16.59
C GLU A 9 6.76 9.97 17.02
N LYS A 10 5.53 9.63 16.61
CA LYS A 10 4.93 8.31 16.90
C LYS A 10 5.74 7.15 16.30
N ALA A 11 6.23 7.31 15.08
CA ALA A 11 7.06 6.29 14.44
C ALA A 11 8.37 6.07 15.23
N GLN A 12 8.99 7.15 15.68
CA GLN A 12 10.21 7.10 16.46
C GLN A 12 9.99 6.50 17.86
N GLU A 13 8.89 6.86 18.51
CA GLU A 13 8.50 6.28 19.81
C GLU A 13 8.30 4.76 19.71
N GLU A 14 7.66 4.27 18.63
CA GLU A 14 7.51 2.84 18.41
C GLU A 14 8.86 2.15 18.20
N LEU A 15 9.74 2.70 17.36
CA LEU A 15 11.08 2.18 17.13
C LEU A 15 11.91 2.14 18.40
N ASP A 16 11.96 3.26 19.15
CA ASP A 16 12.72 3.35 20.40
C ASP A 16 12.23 2.34 21.44
N ARG A 17 10.93 2.08 21.48
CA ARG A 17 10.30 1.13 22.40
C ARG A 17 10.58 -0.33 22.05
N VAL A 18 10.57 -0.68 20.77
CA VAL A 18 10.66 -2.08 20.30
C VAL A 18 12.11 -2.48 20.05
N VAL A 19 12.86 -1.66 19.31
CA VAL A 19 14.22 -1.96 18.87
C VAL A 19 15.25 -1.42 19.84
N GLY A 20 14.95 -0.27 20.45
CA GLY A 20 15.87 0.43 21.34
C GLY A 20 16.65 1.54 20.65
N LYS A 21 17.09 2.52 21.45
CA LYS A 21 17.85 3.68 20.95
C LYS A 21 19.19 3.29 20.39
N GLY A 22 19.49 3.74 19.17
CA GLY A 22 20.78 3.54 18.52
C GLY A 22 20.96 2.18 17.84
N GLN A 23 19.91 1.37 17.78
CA GLN A 23 19.90 0.13 17.01
C GLN A 23 19.06 0.29 15.74
N LEU A 24 19.43 -0.44 14.68
CA LEU A 24 18.63 -0.52 13.46
C LEU A 24 17.62 -1.66 13.58
N PRO A 25 16.38 -1.48 13.09
CA PRO A 25 15.40 -2.56 13.06
C PRO A 25 15.82 -3.67 12.12
N ASP A 26 15.42 -4.88 12.46
CA ASP A 26 15.64 -6.10 11.71
C ASP A 26 14.26 -6.65 11.23
N PHE A 27 14.28 -7.61 10.33
CA PHE A 27 13.05 -8.23 9.82
C PHE A 27 12.24 -8.96 10.88
N SER A 28 12.88 -9.45 11.94
CA SER A 28 12.20 -10.07 13.08
C SER A 28 11.37 -9.08 13.91
N ASP A 29 11.69 -7.79 13.85
CA ASP A 29 10.96 -6.76 14.59
C ASP A 29 9.65 -6.36 13.90
N LYS A 30 9.46 -6.70 12.61
CA LYS A 30 8.35 -6.25 11.76
C LYS A 30 6.97 -6.44 12.42
N GLU A 31 6.72 -7.61 13.00
CA GLU A 31 5.44 -7.93 13.63
C GLU A 31 5.16 -7.07 14.89
N SER A 32 6.21 -6.53 15.49
CA SER A 32 6.16 -5.68 16.69
C SER A 32 6.11 -4.18 16.37
N LEU A 33 6.13 -3.81 15.06
CA LEU A 33 6.18 -2.44 14.54
C LEU A 33 4.93 -2.09 13.69
N PRO A 34 3.71 -2.27 14.21
CA PRO A 34 2.49 -2.06 13.43
C PRO A 34 2.31 -0.61 12.96
N TYR A 35 2.75 0.39 13.71
CA TYR A 35 2.67 1.79 13.28
C TYR A 35 3.62 2.09 12.13
N ILE A 36 4.82 1.52 12.14
CA ILE A 36 5.77 1.62 11.03
C ILE A 36 5.20 0.96 9.77
N ASP A 37 4.59 -0.21 9.89
CA ASP A 37 3.93 -0.88 8.75
C ASP A 37 2.77 -0.04 8.19
N ALA A 38 1.92 0.50 9.07
CA ALA A 38 0.85 1.42 8.71
C ALA A 38 1.38 2.69 8.02
N LEU A 39 2.50 3.22 8.50
CA LEU A 39 3.16 4.38 7.91
C LEU A 39 3.67 4.09 6.49
N VAL A 40 4.27 2.93 6.26
CA VAL A 40 4.72 2.49 4.93
C VAL A 40 3.53 2.39 3.97
N LYS A 41 2.43 1.78 4.41
CA LYS A 41 1.19 1.69 3.62
C LYS A 41 0.65 3.08 3.28
N GLU A 42 0.61 4.00 4.24
CA GLU A 42 0.14 5.37 3.98
C GLU A 42 1.05 6.14 3.01
N ILE A 43 2.36 5.96 3.07
CA ILE A 43 3.30 6.56 2.12
C ILE A 43 3.01 6.05 0.70
N LEU A 44 2.82 4.74 0.53
CA LEU A 44 2.51 4.13 -0.76
C LEU A 44 1.15 4.60 -1.31
N ARG A 45 0.15 4.74 -0.44
CA ARG A 45 -1.16 5.29 -0.80
C ARG A 45 -1.08 6.76 -1.19
N TRP A 46 -0.42 7.56 -0.35
CA TRP A 46 -0.35 9.02 -0.49
C TRP A 46 0.38 9.46 -1.75
N ASN A 47 1.52 8.84 -2.02
CA ASN A 47 2.35 9.17 -3.17
C ASN A 47 2.88 7.87 -3.83
N PRO A 48 2.02 7.17 -4.59
CA PRO A 48 2.44 5.93 -5.23
C PRO A 48 3.58 6.19 -6.20
N PRO A 49 4.65 5.36 -6.20
CA PRO A 49 5.80 5.49 -7.08
C PRO A 49 5.43 5.48 -8.58
N LEU A 50 4.37 4.75 -8.92
CA LEU A 50 3.81 4.65 -10.26
C LEU A 50 2.32 5.01 -10.24
N PRO A 51 1.96 6.30 -10.33
CA PRO A 51 0.57 6.75 -10.16
C PRO A 51 -0.40 6.22 -11.23
N ILE A 52 0.10 5.90 -12.41
CA ILE A 52 -0.65 5.28 -13.51
C ILE A 52 -0.24 3.83 -13.77
N SER A 53 0.51 3.22 -12.85
CA SER A 53 1.04 1.85 -12.96
C SER A 53 1.74 1.58 -14.31
N VAL A 54 2.02 0.30 -14.60
CA VAL A 54 2.59 -0.11 -15.90
C VAL A 54 1.46 -0.43 -16.87
N PRO A 55 1.41 0.20 -18.05
CA PRO A 55 0.41 -0.10 -19.09
C PRO A 55 0.44 -1.58 -19.49
N ARG A 56 -0.75 -2.13 -19.69
CA ARG A 56 -0.95 -3.52 -20.12
C ARG A 56 -1.70 -3.53 -21.44
N ARG A 57 -1.63 -4.67 -22.15
CA ARG A 57 -2.33 -4.87 -23.42
C ARG A 57 -3.23 -6.10 -23.32
N THR A 58 -4.47 -5.97 -23.79
CA THR A 58 -5.38 -7.11 -23.90
C THR A 58 -4.89 -8.06 -24.98
N THR A 59 -4.90 -9.35 -24.70
CA THR A 59 -4.50 -10.38 -25.68
C THR A 59 -5.67 -10.81 -26.57
N GLN A 60 -6.89 -10.65 -26.08
CA GLN A 60 -8.13 -10.97 -26.80
C GLN A 60 -9.20 -9.91 -26.48
N ALA A 61 -10.23 -9.85 -27.32
CA ALA A 61 -11.36 -8.99 -27.05
C ALA A 61 -12.16 -9.51 -25.83
N ASP A 62 -12.76 -8.58 -25.10
CA ASP A 62 -13.54 -8.88 -23.89
C ASP A 62 -14.70 -7.89 -23.74
N VAL A 63 -15.66 -8.20 -22.87
CA VAL A 63 -16.76 -7.30 -22.49
C VAL A 63 -16.75 -7.12 -20.98
N TYR A 64 -16.54 -5.88 -20.52
CA TYR A 64 -16.58 -5.55 -19.12
C TYR A 64 -17.73 -4.58 -18.82
N ARG A 65 -18.68 -4.97 -17.98
CA ARG A 65 -19.89 -4.19 -17.61
C ARG A 65 -20.66 -3.65 -18.84
N GLY A 66 -20.74 -4.42 -19.93
CA GLY A 66 -21.39 -4.02 -21.18
C GLY A 66 -20.51 -3.22 -22.14
N TYR A 67 -19.31 -2.81 -21.74
CA TYR A 67 -18.35 -2.13 -22.61
C TYR A 67 -17.49 -3.12 -23.36
N PHE A 68 -17.46 -3.00 -24.70
CA PHE A 68 -16.58 -3.82 -25.52
C PHE A 68 -15.14 -3.31 -25.46
N ILE A 69 -14.21 -4.21 -25.13
CA ILE A 69 -12.77 -3.93 -25.09
C ILE A 69 -12.13 -4.75 -26.22
N PRO A 70 -11.59 -4.13 -27.28
CA PRO A 70 -10.98 -4.84 -28.39
C PRO A 70 -9.67 -5.53 -28.00
N ALA A 71 -9.30 -6.58 -28.73
CA ALA A 71 -7.97 -7.16 -28.64
C ALA A 71 -6.90 -6.09 -28.95
N GLY A 72 -5.80 -6.11 -28.21
CA GLY A 72 -4.72 -5.13 -28.37
C GLY A 72 -4.97 -3.77 -27.72
N ALA A 73 -6.09 -3.57 -27.02
CA ALA A 73 -6.36 -2.33 -26.26
C ALA A 73 -5.33 -2.15 -25.16
N THR A 74 -4.86 -0.91 -24.99
CA THR A 74 -4.01 -0.55 -23.85
C THR A 74 -4.87 -0.29 -22.62
N VAL A 75 -4.56 -0.97 -21.52
CA VAL A 75 -5.19 -0.81 -20.22
C VAL A 75 -4.20 -0.15 -19.26
N ILE A 76 -4.57 0.98 -18.70
CA ILE A 76 -3.74 1.76 -17.77
C ILE A 76 -4.45 1.84 -16.43
N PRO A 77 -3.99 1.14 -15.38
CA PRO A 77 -4.54 1.27 -14.05
C PRO A 77 -4.24 2.65 -13.47
N ASN A 78 -5.27 3.41 -13.11
CA ASN A 78 -5.10 4.71 -12.46
C ASN A 78 -5.00 4.53 -10.93
N VAL A 79 -3.81 4.13 -10.46
CA VAL A 79 -3.53 3.86 -9.05
C VAL A 79 -3.74 5.11 -8.20
N TRP A 80 -3.35 6.28 -8.72
CA TRP A 80 -3.54 7.55 -8.04
C TRP A 80 -5.03 7.83 -7.73
N ALA A 81 -5.91 7.63 -8.70
CA ALA A 81 -7.35 7.84 -8.51
C ALA A 81 -7.96 6.81 -7.54
N ILE A 82 -7.52 5.53 -7.63
CA ILE A 82 -7.97 4.48 -6.70
C ILE A 82 -7.64 4.87 -5.26
N PHE A 83 -6.43 5.39 -5.01
CA PHE A 83 -5.98 5.75 -3.67
C PHE A 83 -6.58 7.07 -3.14
N ARG A 84 -7.31 7.80 -3.99
CA ARG A 84 -8.05 9.01 -3.62
C ARG A 84 -9.57 8.84 -3.68
N ASP A 85 -10.04 7.62 -3.90
CA ASP A 85 -11.47 7.33 -3.86
C ASP A 85 -11.95 7.35 -2.39
N PRO A 86 -12.86 8.27 -2.00
CA PRO A 86 -13.37 8.36 -0.63
C PRO A 86 -14.20 7.14 -0.20
N ASN A 87 -14.68 6.33 -1.14
CA ASN A 87 -15.36 5.07 -0.84
C ASN A 87 -14.35 3.97 -0.41
N ILE A 88 -13.09 4.09 -0.79
CA ILE A 88 -12.01 3.15 -0.43
C ILE A 88 -11.27 3.69 0.79
N TYR A 89 -10.90 4.97 0.76
CA TYR A 89 -10.19 5.64 1.83
C TYR A 89 -10.93 6.90 2.26
N PRO A 90 -11.63 6.91 3.39
CA PRO A 90 -12.22 8.13 3.95
C PRO A 90 -11.15 9.22 4.14
N ASP A 91 -11.51 10.47 3.84
CA ASP A 91 -10.60 11.62 3.87
C ASP A 91 -9.27 11.37 3.14
N PRO A 92 -9.31 11.04 1.82
CA PRO A 92 -8.14 10.56 1.10
C PRO A 92 -7.04 11.62 0.97
N GLU A 93 -7.37 12.90 1.12
CA GLU A 93 -6.42 14.02 1.08
C GLU A 93 -5.72 14.27 2.44
N THR A 94 -6.05 13.52 3.46
CA THR A 94 -5.36 13.57 4.76
C THR A 94 -4.32 12.46 4.84
N PHE A 95 -3.07 12.82 5.18
CA PHE A 95 -2.00 11.85 5.45
C PHE A 95 -2.18 11.30 6.86
N ASP A 96 -2.66 10.09 6.99
CA ASP A 96 -2.99 9.46 8.26
C ASP A 96 -2.68 7.96 8.26
N PRO A 97 -1.55 7.54 8.82
CA PRO A 97 -1.20 6.12 8.98
C PRO A 97 -2.19 5.34 9.84
N GLU A 98 -2.87 6.01 10.79
CA GLU A 98 -3.76 5.32 11.72
C GLU A 98 -4.99 4.72 11.02
N ARG A 99 -5.30 5.16 9.77
CA ARG A 99 -6.36 4.53 8.97
C ARG A 99 -6.13 3.03 8.75
N PHE A 100 -4.88 2.58 8.76
CA PHE A 100 -4.52 1.16 8.60
C PHE A 100 -4.46 0.40 9.93
N LEU A 101 -4.76 1.06 11.06
CA LEU A 101 -4.70 0.43 12.37
C LEU A 101 -6.07 0.22 12.97
N LYS A 102 -6.20 -0.87 13.71
CA LYS A 102 -7.32 -1.15 14.60
C LYS A 102 -6.78 -1.85 15.83
N ASP A 103 -7.10 -1.32 17.01
CA ASP A 103 -6.66 -1.87 18.31
C ASP A 103 -5.13 -2.08 18.37
N GLY A 104 -4.35 -1.14 17.79
CA GLY A 104 -2.89 -1.18 17.75
C GLY A 104 -2.27 -2.21 16.81
N LYS A 105 -3.07 -2.80 15.91
CA LYS A 105 -2.62 -3.77 14.89
C LYS A 105 -3.08 -3.35 13.50
N ILE A 106 -2.44 -3.88 12.46
CA ILE A 106 -2.89 -3.66 11.08
C ILE A 106 -4.32 -4.20 10.91
N ASN A 107 -5.19 -3.36 10.37
CA ASN A 107 -6.58 -3.69 10.09
C ASN A 107 -6.69 -4.35 8.70
N PRO A 108 -6.95 -5.65 8.62
CA PRO A 108 -7.03 -6.36 7.35
C PRO A 108 -8.27 -5.99 6.50
N LEU A 109 -9.21 -5.21 7.05
CA LEU A 109 -10.41 -4.76 6.34
C LEU A 109 -10.17 -3.49 5.53
N VAL A 110 -9.07 -2.77 5.78
CA VAL A 110 -8.69 -1.61 4.98
C VAL A 110 -7.96 -2.09 3.73
N PHE A 111 -8.36 -1.55 2.58
CA PHE A 111 -7.74 -1.90 1.32
C PHE A 111 -6.22 -1.64 1.36
N ASP A 112 -5.42 -2.67 1.05
CA ASP A 112 -3.97 -2.56 1.11
C ASP A 112 -3.41 -1.92 -0.17
N PRO A 113 -2.69 -0.78 -0.07
CA PRO A 113 -2.09 -0.15 -1.23
C PRO A 113 -1.02 -1.01 -1.90
N GLU A 114 -0.36 -1.92 -1.17
CA GLU A 114 0.63 -2.84 -1.72
C GLU A 114 0.04 -3.70 -2.85
N ASP A 115 -1.24 -4.08 -2.74
CA ASP A 115 -1.96 -4.86 -3.75
C ASP A 115 -2.06 -4.18 -5.14
N ARG A 116 -1.78 -2.89 -5.22
CA ARG A 116 -1.84 -2.13 -6.48
C ARG A 116 -0.52 -1.51 -6.87
N VAL A 117 0.29 -1.10 -5.90
CA VAL A 117 1.61 -0.50 -6.15
C VAL A 117 2.57 -1.52 -6.78
N PHE A 118 2.56 -2.76 -6.29
CA PHE A 118 3.42 -3.84 -6.79
C PHE A 118 2.82 -4.60 -7.99
N GLY A 119 1.74 -4.10 -8.56
CA GLY A 119 1.13 -4.65 -9.77
C GLY A 119 -0.09 -5.52 -9.49
N ALA A 120 -0.58 -6.20 -10.52
CA ALA A 120 -1.73 -7.09 -10.44
C ALA A 120 -1.61 -8.23 -11.46
N GLY A 121 -2.30 -9.36 -11.19
CA GLY A 121 -2.32 -10.53 -12.07
C GLY A 121 -1.00 -11.31 -12.09
N ARG A 122 -0.70 -12.03 -13.17
CA ARG A 122 0.41 -13.01 -13.24
C ARG A 122 1.83 -12.41 -13.12
N ARG A 123 1.97 -11.08 -13.20
CA ARG A 123 3.25 -10.36 -13.08
C ARG A 123 3.28 -9.47 -11.84
N TYR A 124 2.58 -9.90 -10.82
CA TYR A 124 2.60 -9.24 -9.52
C TYR A 124 4.00 -9.37 -8.90
N VAL A 125 4.58 -8.26 -8.47
CA VAL A 125 5.78 -8.28 -7.65
C VAL A 125 5.31 -8.51 -6.22
N VAL A 126 5.67 -9.65 -5.64
CA VAL A 126 5.30 -9.98 -4.26
C VAL A 126 5.96 -8.95 -3.33
N PRO A 127 5.21 -8.14 -2.59
CA PRO A 127 5.79 -7.37 -1.50
C PRO A 127 6.46 -8.35 -0.55
N PHE A 128 7.60 -7.98 -0.01
CA PHE A 128 8.36 -8.86 0.88
C PHE A 128 7.56 -9.12 2.17
N THR A 129 6.66 -10.10 2.11
CA THR A 129 6.05 -10.70 3.29
C THR A 129 6.72 -12.06 3.51
N PRO A 130 7.36 -12.30 4.66
CA PRO A 130 8.02 -13.58 4.95
C PRO A 130 7.10 -14.80 4.89
N SER A 131 5.78 -14.58 4.83
CA SER A 131 4.75 -15.63 4.88
C SER A 131 4.36 -16.27 3.54
N LEU A 132 4.96 -15.88 2.40
CA LEU A 132 4.63 -16.41 1.08
C LEU A 132 5.81 -17.13 0.39
N ILE A 133 6.69 -17.79 1.13
CA ILE A 133 7.44 -18.93 0.61
C ILE A 133 6.54 -20.13 0.84
N VAL A 134 5.58 -20.34 -0.04
CA VAL A 134 4.87 -21.61 -0.16
C VAL A 134 5.74 -22.49 -1.03
N GLU A 135 6.15 -23.65 -0.47
CA GLU A 135 6.81 -24.76 -1.13
C GLU A 135 6.14 -25.20 -2.44
#